data_8258be3280e488860d983313a1d49fdc
#
_entry.id   8258be3280e488860d983313a1d49fdc
#
_cell.length_a   1.000
_cell.length_b   1.000
_cell.length_c   1.000
_cell.angle_alpha   90.00
_cell.angle_beta   90.00
_cell.angle_gamma   90.00
#
_symmetry.space_group_name_H-M   'P 1'
#
loop_
_entity.id
_entity.type
_entity.pdbx_description
1 polymer ?
#
loop_
_entity_poly.entity_id
_entity_poly.type
_entity_poly.pdbx_seq_one_letter_code
_entity_poly.pdbx_strand_id
1 'polypeptide(L)'
;VKARMSSLENYWQRNLVMIERGTHPKMKFRADAKERAAGQHSQNSATARLEAQRQARAREEAKEGQMRELFNEYMKARKQCGQDSNMNYRQVRAALNNQARSIQTKESCKDVKFKVKVKGGKASITAIPVR
;
A
#
# COMPACT_ATOMS: atom_id res chain seq x y z
N VAL A 1 -0.03 -70.26 7.67
CA VAL A 1 0.17 -69.07 8.54
C VAL A 1 1.57 -68.44 8.35
N LYS A 2 2.66 -69.20 8.26
CA LYS A 2 4.03 -68.70 8.09
C LYS A 2 4.21 -67.93 6.78
N ALA A 3 3.61 -68.34 5.67
CA ALA A 3 3.76 -67.66 4.37
C ALA A 3 3.12 -66.25 4.34
N ARG A 4 2.05 -66.00 5.08
CA ARG A 4 1.42 -64.69 5.19
C ARG A 4 2.26 -63.70 6.04
N MET A 5 2.93 -64.18 7.09
CA MET A 5 3.80 -63.37 7.90
C MET A 5 5.04 -62.86 7.14
N SER A 6 5.69 -63.75 6.36
CA SER A 6 6.85 -63.35 5.55
C SER A 6 6.49 -62.32 4.48
N SER A 7 5.28 -62.35 3.94
CA SER A 7 4.82 -61.36 2.97
C SER A 7 4.61 -59.98 3.60
N LEU A 8 4.10 -59.92 4.82
CA LEU A 8 3.92 -58.67 5.58
C LEU A 8 5.27 -58.08 6.01
N GLU A 9 6.20 -58.90 6.45
CA GLU A 9 7.55 -58.46 6.84
C GLU A 9 8.28 -57.85 5.64
N ASN A 10 8.24 -58.50 4.46
CA ASN A 10 8.80 -57.96 3.24
C ASN A 10 8.17 -56.64 2.79
N TYR A 11 6.83 -56.49 3.00
CA TYR A 11 6.15 -55.25 2.72
C TYR A 11 6.61 -54.13 3.66
N TRP A 12 6.72 -54.39 4.95
CA TRP A 12 7.20 -53.43 5.92
C TRP A 12 8.65 -53.00 5.70
N GLN A 13 9.53 -53.97 5.41
CA GLN A 13 10.94 -53.67 5.11
C GLN A 13 11.08 -52.78 3.89
N ARG A 14 10.34 -53.04 2.81
CA ARG A 14 10.36 -52.17 1.61
C ARG A 14 9.91 -50.76 1.91
N ASN A 15 8.86 -50.62 2.70
CA ASN A 15 8.37 -49.31 3.09
C ASN A 15 9.35 -48.57 4.00
N LEU A 16 9.99 -49.24 4.95
CA LEU A 16 11.02 -48.65 5.79
C LEU A 16 12.20 -48.12 4.94
N VAL A 17 12.72 -48.92 4.02
CA VAL A 17 13.78 -48.51 3.14
C VAL A 17 13.37 -47.30 2.27
N MET A 18 12.14 -47.23 1.78
CA MET A 18 11.64 -46.10 1.02
C MET A 18 11.52 -44.83 1.89
N ILE A 19 11.14 -44.98 3.17
CA ILE A 19 11.07 -43.88 4.11
C ILE A 19 12.47 -43.34 4.44
N GLU A 20 13.42 -44.25 4.74
CA GLU A 20 14.82 -43.88 5.03
C GLU A 20 15.50 -43.20 3.86
N ARG A 21 15.25 -43.65 2.64
CA ARG A 21 15.77 -43.04 1.40
C ARG A 21 15.01 -41.76 0.99
N GLY A 22 13.93 -41.39 1.68
CA GLY A 22 13.11 -40.25 1.31
C GLY A 22 12.33 -40.41 0.00
N THR A 23 12.23 -41.64 -0.52
CA THR A 23 11.56 -41.93 -1.80
C THR A 23 10.12 -42.38 -1.66
N HIS A 24 9.60 -42.47 -0.43
CA HIS A 24 8.24 -42.89 -0.18
C HIS A 24 7.22 -41.93 -0.83
N PRO A 25 6.27 -42.40 -1.66
CA PRO A 25 5.39 -41.55 -2.46
C PRO A 25 4.60 -40.53 -1.63
N LYS A 26 4.12 -40.94 -0.46
CA LYS A 26 3.36 -40.09 0.46
C LYS A 26 4.20 -38.94 1.05
N MET A 27 5.49 -39.18 1.28
CA MET A 27 6.40 -38.16 1.80
C MET A 27 6.77 -37.16 0.71
N LYS A 28 7.06 -37.64 -0.53
CA LYS A 28 7.27 -36.76 -1.68
C LYS A 28 6.06 -35.88 -1.96
N PHE A 29 4.88 -36.45 -2.01
CA PHE A 29 3.65 -35.68 -2.24
C PHE A 29 3.43 -34.58 -1.18
N ARG A 30 3.73 -34.86 0.09
CA ARG A 30 3.66 -33.86 1.16
C ARG A 30 4.71 -32.75 1.02
N ALA A 31 5.92 -33.10 0.64
CA ALA A 31 6.99 -32.13 0.40
C ALA A 31 6.64 -31.20 -0.78
N ASP A 32 6.22 -31.78 -1.90
CA ASP A 32 5.83 -31.05 -3.11
C ASP A 32 4.61 -30.14 -2.85
N ALA A 33 3.63 -30.64 -2.08
CA ALA A 33 2.46 -29.84 -1.71
C ALA A 33 2.85 -28.64 -0.81
N LYS A 34 3.79 -28.85 0.11
CA LYS A 34 4.30 -27.78 0.99
C LYS A 34 5.11 -26.74 0.21
N GLU A 35 5.94 -27.17 -0.74
CA GLU A 35 6.71 -26.26 -1.61
C GLU A 35 5.79 -25.43 -2.52
N ARG A 36 4.77 -26.05 -3.13
CA ARG A 36 3.77 -25.35 -3.94
C ARG A 36 3.01 -24.30 -3.12
N ALA A 37 2.57 -24.66 -1.90
CA ALA A 37 1.90 -23.73 -1.01
C ALA A 37 2.81 -22.57 -0.61
N ALA A 38 4.09 -22.82 -0.30
CA ALA A 38 5.06 -21.79 0.03
C ALA A 38 5.36 -20.87 -1.17
N GLY A 39 5.49 -21.43 -2.37
CA GLY A 39 5.68 -20.67 -3.60
C GLY A 39 4.50 -19.76 -3.93
N GLN A 40 3.27 -20.25 -3.81
CA GLN A 40 2.06 -19.45 -4.02
C GLN A 40 1.93 -18.33 -2.99
N HIS A 41 2.24 -18.60 -1.73
CA HIS A 41 2.19 -17.57 -0.69
C HIS A 41 3.20 -16.45 -0.93
N SER A 42 4.41 -16.79 -1.37
CA SER A 42 5.44 -15.82 -1.72
C SER A 42 5.05 -14.96 -2.93
N GLN A 43 4.50 -15.56 -3.98
CA GLN A 43 4.04 -14.83 -5.16
C GLN A 43 2.87 -13.90 -4.83
N ASN A 44 1.89 -14.37 -4.08
CA ASN A 44 0.75 -13.55 -3.67
C ASN A 44 1.17 -12.37 -2.79
N SER A 45 2.16 -12.55 -1.93
CA SER A 45 2.69 -11.46 -1.11
C SER A 45 3.45 -10.42 -1.93
N ALA A 46 4.18 -10.82 -2.95
CA ALA A 46 4.90 -9.92 -3.85
C ALA A 46 3.96 -9.12 -4.74
N THR A 47 2.92 -9.74 -5.31
CA THR A 47 1.90 -9.04 -6.10
C THR A 47 1.10 -8.06 -5.25
N ALA A 48 0.69 -8.45 -4.05
CA ALA A 48 0.00 -7.56 -3.12
C ALA A 48 0.84 -6.33 -2.73
N ARG A 49 2.15 -6.49 -2.54
CA ARG A 49 3.07 -5.37 -2.29
C ARG A 49 3.18 -4.43 -3.49
N LEU A 50 3.29 -4.97 -4.70
CA LEU A 50 3.33 -4.19 -5.93
C LEU A 50 2.03 -3.40 -6.15
N GLU A 51 0.89 -4.01 -5.93
CA GLU A 51 -0.41 -3.36 -6.01
C GLU A 51 -0.57 -2.25 -4.97
N ALA A 52 -0.18 -2.51 -3.73
CA ALA A 52 -0.18 -1.49 -2.67
C ALA A 52 0.73 -0.31 -3.02
N GLN A 53 1.90 -0.58 -3.59
CA GLN A 53 2.83 0.46 -4.04
C GLN A 53 2.26 1.29 -5.20
N ARG A 54 1.62 0.64 -6.18
CA ARG A 54 0.94 1.33 -7.29
C ARG A 54 -0.20 2.21 -6.78
N GLN A 55 -1.03 1.70 -5.87
CA GLN A 55 -2.10 2.47 -5.24
C GLN A 55 -1.59 3.65 -4.43
N ALA A 56 -0.48 3.49 -3.69
CA ALA A 56 0.13 4.57 -2.94
C ALA A 56 0.64 5.69 -3.87
N ARG A 57 1.32 5.33 -4.97
CA ARG A 57 1.77 6.30 -5.98
C ARG A 57 0.60 7.02 -6.65
N ALA A 58 -0.44 6.31 -7.06
CA ALA A 58 -1.63 6.91 -7.66
C ALA A 58 -2.33 7.89 -6.71
N ARG A 59 -2.38 7.59 -5.40
CA ARG A 59 -2.91 8.51 -4.39
C ARG A 59 -2.05 9.76 -4.21
N GLU A 60 -0.73 9.61 -4.24
CA GLU A 60 0.18 10.76 -4.18
C GLU A 60 0.08 11.65 -5.41
N GLU A 61 0.03 11.06 -6.60
CA GLU A 61 -0.16 11.79 -7.86
C GLU A 61 -1.51 12.54 -7.89
N ALA A 62 -2.58 11.90 -7.43
CA ALA A 62 -3.88 12.55 -7.31
C ALA A 62 -3.86 13.72 -6.32
N LYS A 63 -3.20 13.58 -5.17
CA LYS A 63 -3.03 14.67 -4.20
C LYS A 63 -2.20 15.82 -4.77
N GLU A 64 -1.16 15.50 -5.51
CA GLU A 64 -0.33 16.52 -6.16
C GLU A 64 -1.10 17.26 -7.26
N GLY A 65 -1.91 16.56 -8.05
CA GLY A 65 -2.82 17.18 -9.02
C GLY A 65 -3.79 18.15 -8.37
N GLN A 66 -4.48 17.73 -7.31
CA GLN A 66 -5.37 18.60 -6.53
C GLN A 66 -4.65 19.83 -5.95
N MET A 67 -3.42 19.67 -5.49
CA MET A 67 -2.63 20.77 -4.95
C MET A 67 -2.23 21.77 -6.03
N ARG A 68 -1.95 21.32 -7.25
CA ARG A 68 -1.66 22.21 -8.39
C ARG A 68 -2.89 22.96 -8.83
N GLU A 69 -4.05 22.33 -8.90
CA GLU A 69 -5.32 22.99 -9.20
C GLU A 69 -5.65 24.07 -8.18
N LEU A 70 -5.55 23.72 -6.89
CA LEU A 70 -5.74 24.69 -5.80
C LEU A 70 -4.78 25.89 -5.91
N PHE A 71 -3.53 25.64 -6.23
CA PHE A 71 -2.55 26.71 -6.45
C PHE A 71 -2.95 27.61 -7.62
N ASN A 72 -3.39 27.04 -8.73
CA ASN A 72 -3.84 27.80 -9.89
C ASN A 72 -5.07 28.63 -9.58
N GLU A 73 -6.04 28.08 -8.85
CA GLU A 73 -7.22 28.83 -8.36
C GLU A 73 -6.81 29.98 -7.44
N TYR A 74 -5.90 29.71 -6.52
CA TYR A 74 -5.40 30.71 -5.59
C TYR A 74 -4.69 31.85 -6.33
N MET A 75 -3.86 31.54 -7.32
CA MET A 75 -3.17 32.55 -8.14
C MET A 75 -4.14 33.37 -8.97
N LYS A 76 -5.19 32.74 -9.54
CA LYS A 76 -6.27 33.46 -10.24
C LYS A 76 -7.01 34.42 -9.31
N ALA A 77 -7.37 33.93 -8.13
CA ALA A 77 -8.04 34.76 -7.12
C ALA A 77 -7.17 35.94 -6.66
N ARG A 78 -5.88 35.74 -6.47
CA ARG A 78 -4.94 36.81 -6.12
C ARG A 78 -4.83 37.88 -7.20
N LYS A 79 -4.75 37.48 -8.47
CA LYS A 79 -4.73 38.42 -9.62
C LYS A 79 -6.02 39.24 -9.66
N GLN A 80 -7.18 38.63 -9.43
CA GLN A 80 -8.47 39.34 -9.39
C GLN A 80 -8.55 40.31 -8.23
N CYS A 81 -7.88 40.03 -7.13
CA CYS A 81 -7.81 40.91 -5.96
C CYS A 81 -6.70 41.98 -6.02
N GLY A 82 -5.95 42.07 -7.13
CA GLY A 82 -4.83 43.00 -7.25
C GLY A 82 -3.64 42.71 -6.33
N GLN A 83 -3.55 41.47 -5.83
CA GLN A 83 -2.42 41.04 -5.00
C GLN A 83 -1.27 40.54 -5.85
N ASP A 84 -0.03 40.73 -5.35
CA ASP A 84 1.15 40.19 -6.01
C ASP A 84 1.02 38.66 -6.20
N SER A 85 1.17 38.22 -7.45
CA SER A 85 1.07 36.81 -7.84
C SER A 85 2.42 36.13 -7.96
N ASN A 86 3.46 36.72 -7.39
CA ASN A 86 4.83 36.21 -7.49
C ASN A 86 5.20 35.20 -6.40
N MET A 87 4.31 34.23 -6.14
CA MET A 87 4.55 33.18 -5.17
C MET A 87 5.00 31.88 -5.84
N ASN A 88 6.03 31.28 -5.25
CA ASN A 88 6.53 29.99 -5.75
C ASN A 88 5.63 28.84 -5.26
N TYR A 89 5.24 27.96 -6.19
CA TYR A 89 4.45 26.74 -5.90
C TYR A 89 5.04 25.92 -4.75
N ARG A 90 6.37 25.76 -4.70
CA ARG A 90 7.05 24.99 -3.66
C ARG A 90 6.82 25.58 -2.26
N GLN A 91 6.87 26.90 -2.13
CA GLN A 91 6.67 27.60 -0.85
C GLN A 91 5.23 27.45 -0.37
N VAL A 92 4.27 27.65 -1.28
CA VAL A 92 2.84 27.49 -0.95
C VAL A 92 2.55 26.04 -0.57
N ARG A 93 3.05 25.07 -1.31
CA ARG A 93 2.91 23.65 -1.01
C ARG A 93 3.50 23.28 0.37
N ALA A 94 4.68 23.77 0.70
CA ALA A 94 5.31 23.54 1.99
C ALA A 94 4.49 24.14 3.14
N ALA A 95 4.01 25.36 2.98
CA ALA A 95 3.16 26.03 3.98
C ALA A 95 1.85 25.27 4.21
N LEU A 96 1.18 24.82 3.13
CA LEU A 96 -0.07 24.04 3.21
C LEU A 96 0.16 22.67 3.85
N ASN A 97 1.25 21.99 3.54
CA ASN A 97 1.59 20.71 4.17
C ASN A 97 1.86 20.87 5.67
N ASN A 98 2.57 21.92 6.08
CA ASN A 98 2.81 22.21 7.49
C ASN A 98 1.50 22.52 8.21
N GLN A 99 0.62 23.30 7.59
CA GLN A 99 -0.70 23.61 8.13
C GLN A 99 -1.58 22.37 8.24
N ALA A 100 -1.57 21.48 7.22
CA ALA A 100 -2.28 20.21 7.26
C ALA A 100 -1.83 19.35 8.44
N ARG A 101 -0.53 19.20 8.63
CA ARG A 101 0.03 18.43 9.77
C ARG A 101 -0.37 19.00 11.11
N SER A 102 -0.32 20.34 11.26
CA SER A 102 -0.74 21.00 12.49
C SER A 102 -2.21 20.76 12.80
N ILE A 103 -3.08 20.77 11.80
CA ILE A 103 -4.52 20.52 11.97
C ILE A 103 -4.76 19.03 12.27
N GLN A 104 -4.10 18.12 11.57
CA GLN A 104 -4.19 16.69 11.85
C GLN A 104 -3.82 16.36 13.29
N THR A 105 -2.76 16.98 13.80
CA THR A 105 -2.32 16.77 15.18
C THR A 105 -3.31 17.36 16.22
N LYS A 106 -3.87 18.54 15.93
CA LYS A 106 -4.80 19.24 16.85
C LYS A 106 -6.19 18.64 16.87
N GLU A 107 -6.71 18.27 15.72
CA GLU A 107 -8.10 17.83 15.55
C GLU A 107 -8.24 16.32 15.34
N SER A 108 -7.14 15.57 15.35
CA SER A 108 -7.11 14.10 15.13
C SER A 108 -7.88 13.67 13.89
N CYS A 109 -7.86 14.51 12.82
CA CYS A 109 -8.56 14.24 11.59
C CYS A 109 -7.71 13.39 10.62
N LYS A 110 -8.37 12.56 9.80
CA LYS A 110 -7.69 11.68 8.84
C LYS A 110 -7.13 12.42 7.63
N ASP A 111 -7.82 13.46 7.19
CA ASP A 111 -7.41 14.23 6.01
C ASP A 111 -7.80 15.71 6.15
N VAL A 112 -7.16 16.58 5.36
CA VAL A 112 -7.42 18.03 5.37
C VAL A 112 -7.64 18.45 3.92
N LYS A 113 -8.81 19.08 3.67
CA LYS A 113 -9.12 19.68 2.36
C LYS A 113 -8.85 21.17 2.41
N PHE A 114 -8.30 21.71 1.34
CA PHE A 114 -8.05 23.12 1.18
C PHE A 114 -9.04 23.74 0.21
N LYS A 115 -9.54 24.94 0.54
CA LYS A 115 -10.38 25.74 -0.37
C LYS A 115 -9.87 27.18 -0.44
N VAL A 116 -9.91 27.76 -1.63
CA VAL A 116 -9.62 29.16 -1.84
C VAL A 116 -10.86 29.98 -1.49
N LYS A 117 -10.68 30.98 -0.64
CA LYS A 117 -11.71 31.97 -0.27
C LYS A 117 -11.20 33.37 -0.54
N VAL A 118 -12.06 34.21 -1.09
CA VAL A 118 -11.83 35.65 -1.22
C VAL A 118 -12.65 36.38 -0.15
N LYS A 119 -11.98 37.10 0.73
CA LYS A 119 -12.61 37.89 1.78
C LYS A 119 -12.03 39.29 1.81
N GLY A 120 -12.87 40.33 1.67
CA GLY A 120 -12.40 41.71 1.73
C GLY A 120 -11.35 42.09 0.69
N GLY A 121 -11.45 41.58 -0.55
CA GLY A 121 -10.47 41.83 -1.60
C GLY A 121 -9.11 41.13 -1.43
N LYS A 122 -9.06 40.12 -0.53
CA LYS A 122 -7.85 39.30 -0.33
C LYS A 122 -8.17 37.83 -0.55
N ALA A 123 -7.37 37.16 -1.38
CA ALA A 123 -7.44 35.73 -1.56
C ALA A 123 -6.71 35.00 -0.43
N SER A 124 -7.34 34.01 0.17
CA SER A 124 -6.77 33.18 1.24
C SER A 124 -7.13 31.71 1.03
N ILE A 125 -6.27 30.81 1.50
CA ILE A 125 -6.54 29.37 1.49
C ILE A 125 -7.01 28.98 2.87
N THR A 126 -8.17 28.32 2.96
CA THR A 126 -8.72 27.82 4.20
C THR A 126 -8.62 26.30 4.22
N ALA A 127 -8.10 25.76 5.31
CA ALA A 127 -8.04 24.32 5.55
C ALA A 127 -9.32 23.84 6.24
N ILE A 128 -9.89 22.75 5.78
CA ILE A 128 -11.12 22.13 6.32
C ILE A 128 -10.75 20.71 6.73
N PRO A 129 -10.83 20.39 8.03
CA PRO A 129 -10.59 19.04 8.51
C PRO A 129 -11.70 18.09 8.03
N VAL A 130 -11.30 16.90 7.56
CA VAL A 130 -12.22 15.84 7.18
C VAL A 130 -12.15 14.76 8.25
N ARG A 131 -13.26 14.56 8.92
CA ARG A 131 -13.43 13.52 9.95
C ARG A 131 -13.79 12.17 9.35
#